data_dc4f3266ab397fe4dc98b3640b10e0ac
#
_entry.id   dc4f3266ab397fe4dc98b3640b10e0ac
#
_cell.length_a   1.000
_cell.length_b   1.000
_cell.length_c   1.000
_cell.angle_alpha   90.00
_cell.angle_beta   90.00
_cell.angle_gamma   90.00
#
_symmetry.space_group_name_H-M   'P 1'
#
loop_
_entity.id
_entity.type
_entity.pdbx_description
1 polymer ?
#
loop_
_entity_poly.entity_id
_entity_poly.type
_entity_poly.pdbx_seq_one_letter_code
_entity_poly.pdbx_strand_id
1 'polypeptide(L)'
;MDKSLGVIARQSALKVIEKSPEIHLVCPVLLNTGDKEYESLLKESTIIVIDGCMTRCATKLIDKRNLQINKKFFIPDMSKKFKIKPGKELVLTEEGFRLADQIALDILDFVNESKEQKPVEHREIGEIEYFKAVVDKFHFHVPKTGYYFNENDCWIKPEGNKALMGISDFLQKQAGDIIMVELPELGLEVEQFDDIGNFESTKTVLQLISPGSGKICAINKELDKAPELVNQDCYGKGWFIEIELKDFDADKDLLMDGPAYFPYMQKKIEQERLKREKKDIQPQK
;
A
#
# COMPACT_ATOMS: atom_id res chain seq x y z
N MET A 1 -23.56 27.29 20.02
CA MET A 1 -23.40 25.97 19.36
C MET A 1 -24.07 26.05 18.01
N ASP A 2 -23.35 25.85 16.94
CA ASP A 2 -23.93 25.82 15.61
C ASP A 2 -24.60 24.45 15.39
N LYS A 3 -25.90 24.39 15.74
CA LYS A 3 -26.65 23.15 15.77
C LYS A 3 -26.91 22.56 14.38
N SER A 4 -26.97 23.40 13.34
CA SER A 4 -27.19 22.97 11.94
C SER A 4 -26.01 22.15 11.40
N LEU A 5 -24.77 22.55 11.69
CA LEU A 5 -23.58 21.83 11.23
C LEU A 5 -23.45 20.45 11.88
N GLY A 6 -23.92 20.27 13.12
CA GLY A 6 -24.00 18.95 13.76
C GLY A 6 -25.01 18.03 13.10
N VAL A 7 -26.14 18.58 12.63
CA VAL A 7 -27.14 17.82 11.88
C VAL A 7 -26.60 17.38 10.53
N ILE A 8 -25.85 18.25 9.83
CA ILE A 8 -25.17 17.90 8.56
C ILE A 8 -24.17 16.76 8.78
N ALA A 9 -23.32 16.84 9.84
CA ALA A 9 -22.37 15.79 10.17
C ALA A 9 -23.07 14.43 10.36
N ARG A 10 -24.17 14.40 11.13
CA ARG A 10 -24.98 13.20 11.30
C ARG A 10 -25.58 12.71 9.99
N GLN A 11 -26.16 13.60 9.19
CA GLN A 11 -26.79 13.24 7.93
C GLN A 11 -25.77 12.66 6.93
N SER A 12 -24.56 13.24 6.87
CA SER A 12 -23.47 12.71 6.05
C SER A 12 -23.12 11.28 6.48
N ALA A 13 -22.98 11.02 7.77
CA ALA A 13 -22.68 9.70 8.30
C ALA A 13 -23.78 8.68 7.98
N LEU A 14 -25.07 9.06 8.12
CA LEU A 14 -26.18 8.18 7.77
C LEU A 14 -26.20 7.81 6.29
N LYS A 15 -25.91 8.76 5.40
CA LYS A 15 -25.82 8.49 3.95
C LYS A 15 -24.64 7.58 3.59
N VAL A 16 -23.55 7.65 4.33
CA VAL A 16 -22.41 6.73 4.14
C VAL A 16 -22.81 5.31 4.48
N ILE A 17 -23.39 5.05 5.66
CA ILE A 17 -23.80 3.69 6.06
C ILE A 17 -24.94 3.12 5.23
N GLU A 18 -25.81 3.97 4.67
CA GLU A 18 -26.85 3.55 3.73
C GLU A 18 -26.24 2.97 2.44
N LYS A 19 -25.12 3.54 1.96
CA LYS A 19 -24.43 3.10 0.74
C LYS A 19 -23.36 2.04 0.99
N SER A 20 -22.86 1.93 2.21
CA SER A 20 -21.78 1.00 2.62
C SER A 20 -22.13 0.42 3.99
N PRO A 21 -22.96 -0.64 4.05
CA PRO A 21 -23.44 -1.23 5.32
C PRO A 21 -22.36 -1.82 6.21
N GLU A 22 -21.18 -2.09 5.66
CA GLU A 22 -20.01 -2.57 6.39
C GLU A 22 -19.34 -1.49 7.25
N ILE A 23 -19.74 -0.21 7.09
CA ILE A 23 -19.21 0.89 7.90
C ILE A 23 -20.03 1.02 9.17
N HIS A 24 -19.35 1.00 10.30
CA HIS A 24 -19.99 1.17 11.60
C HIS A 24 -20.04 2.63 12.04
N LEU A 25 -21.27 3.09 12.36
CA LEU A 25 -21.45 4.42 12.95
C LEU A 25 -21.33 4.33 14.46
N VAL A 26 -20.30 4.95 15.01
CA VAL A 26 -20.09 4.99 16.46
C VAL A 26 -20.68 6.25 17.07
N CYS A 27 -21.55 6.08 18.04
CA CYS A 27 -22.16 7.18 18.76
C CYS A 27 -21.15 7.79 19.77
N PRO A 28 -20.84 9.10 19.69
CA PRO A 28 -19.93 9.77 20.62
C PRO A 28 -20.38 9.68 22.09
N VAL A 29 -21.66 9.53 22.35
CA VAL A 29 -22.19 9.39 23.71
C VAL A 29 -21.84 8.04 24.29
N LEU A 30 -22.02 6.94 23.52
CA LEU A 30 -21.65 5.59 23.94
C LEU A 30 -20.13 5.47 24.17
N LEU A 31 -19.34 6.10 23.32
CA LEU A 31 -17.90 6.20 23.56
C LEU A 31 -17.57 6.85 24.90
N ASN A 32 -18.31 7.88 25.30
CA ASN A 32 -18.04 8.57 26.55
C ASN A 32 -18.42 7.76 27.80
N THR A 33 -19.25 6.74 27.67
CA THR A 33 -19.63 5.82 28.77
C THR A 33 -18.58 4.74 29.03
N GLY A 34 -17.55 4.60 28.17
CA GLY A 34 -16.51 3.59 28.32
C GLY A 34 -16.96 2.18 27.91
N ASP A 35 -17.84 2.08 26.94
CA ASP A 35 -18.30 0.80 26.41
C ASP A 35 -17.14 0.03 25.78
N LYS A 36 -16.83 -1.14 26.33
CA LYS A 36 -15.66 -1.94 25.94
C LYS A 36 -15.75 -2.50 24.52
N GLU A 37 -16.94 -2.80 24.03
CA GLU A 37 -17.18 -3.32 22.70
C GLU A 37 -16.82 -2.27 21.65
N TYR A 38 -17.28 -1.02 21.84
CA TYR A 38 -16.91 0.10 20.98
C TYR A 38 -15.43 0.47 21.09
N GLU A 39 -14.81 0.34 22.25
CA GLU A 39 -13.36 0.59 22.39
C GLU A 39 -12.52 -0.46 21.66
N SER A 40 -12.93 -1.73 21.68
CA SER A 40 -12.27 -2.80 20.90
C SER A 40 -12.43 -2.56 19.42
N LEU A 41 -13.65 -2.30 18.95
CA LEU A 41 -13.95 -2.01 17.54
C LEU A 41 -13.09 -0.86 16.99
N LEU A 42 -12.92 0.21 17.76
CA LEU A 42 -12.13 1.37 17.34
C LEU A 42 -10.63 1.12 17.23
N LYS A 43 -10.09 0.20 18.04
CA LYS A 43 -8.65 -0.13 17.97
C LYS A 43 -8.27 -0.88 16.70
N GLU A 44 -9.21 -1.63 16.14
CA GLU A 44 -9.00 -2.51 14.98
C GLU A 44 -9.53 -1.89 13.69
N SER A 45 -10.13 -0.69 13.75
CA SER A 45 -10.82 -0.06 12.63
C SER A 45 -10.13 1.20 12.10
N THR A 46 -10.33 1.48 10.82
CA THR A 46 -10.04 2.79 10.23
C THR A 46 -11.03 3.83 10.77
N ILE A 47 -10.52 4.82 11.50
CA ILE A 47 -11.35 5.81 12.18
C ILE A 47 -11.50 7.05 11.31
N ILE A 48 -12.73 7.36 10.92
CA ILE A 48 -13.12 8.59 10.23
C ILE A 48 -13.93 9.45 11.20
N VAL A 49 -13.54 10.71 11.36
CA VAL A 49 -14.22 11.64 12.24
C VAL A 49 -14.90 12.75 11.44
N ILE A 50 -16.18 13.03 11.76
CA ILE A 50 -16.93 14.14 11.17
C ILE A 50 -17.28 15.12 12.28
N ASP A 51 -16.62 16.29 12.30
CA ASP A 51 -16.89 17.36 13.26
C ASP A 51 -17.76 18.45 12.67
N GLY A 52 -18.93 18.69 13.29
CA GLY A 52 -19.88 19.71 12.85
C GLY A 52 -19.46 21.14 13.21
N CYS A 53 -18.74 21.38 14.28
CA CYS A 53 -18.43 22.72 14.75
C CYS A 53 -17.02 22.84 15.36
N MET A 54 -16.61 24.08 15.67
CA MET A 54 -15.28 24.41 16.22
C MET A 54 -14.96 23.69 17.54
N THR A 55 -15.95 23.19 18.25
CA THR A 55 -15.72 22.42 19.50
C THR A 55 -15.03 21.10 19.23
N ARG A 56 -15.19 20.54 18.00
CA ARG A 56 -14.55 19.29 17.55
C ARG A 56 -14.67 18.15 18.56
N CYS A 57 -15.93 17.90 18.99
CA CYS A 57 -16.20 16.94 20.07
C CYS A 57 -15.79 15.52 19.70
N ALA A 58 -16.04 15.09 18.48
CA ALA A 58 -15.71 13.73 18.02
C ALA A 58 -14.18 13.55 17.95
N THR A 59 -13.44 14.49 17.36
CA THR A 59 -11.97 14.48 17.37
C THR A 59 -11.42 14.37 18.80
N LYS A 60 -11.88 15.24 19.72
CA LYS A 60 -11.39 15.24 21.12
C LYS A 60 -11.69 13.94 21.87
N LEU A 61 -12.80 13.28 21.55
CA LEU A 61 -13.14 12.00 22.17
C LEU A 61 -12.19 10.87 21.77
N ILE A 62 -11.78 10.86 20.50
CA ILE A 62 -10.81 9.87 19.97
C ILE A 62 -9.40 10.20 20.47
N ASP A 63 -8.98 11.47 20.38
CA ASP A 63 -7.67 11.93 20.88
C ASP A 63 -7.47 11.60 22.38
N LYS A 64 -8.52 11.77 23.21
CA LYS A 64 -8.48 11.41 24.63
C LYS A 64 -8.21 9.91 24.90
N ARG A 65 -8.46 9.06 23.91
CA ARG A 65 -8.23 7.61 23.97
C ARG A 65 -6.90 7.18 23.37
N ASN A 66 -6.09 8.13 22.92
CA ASN A 66 -4.84 7.88 22.18
C ASN A 66 -5.03 6.97 20.96
N LEU A 67 -6.19 7.08 20.29
CA LEU A 67 -6.48 6.35 19.06
C LEU A 67 -6.11 7.21 17.84
N GLN A 68 -5.59 6.58 16.81
CA GLN A 68 -5.24 7.24 15.57
C GLN A 68 -6.47 7.56 14.74
N ILE A 69 -6.65 8.82 14.35
CA ILE A 69 -7.69 9.23 13.40
C ILE A 69 -7.10 9.20 11.99
N ASN A 70 -7.67 8.37 11.13
CA ASN A 70 -7.20 8.21 9.75
C ASN A 70 -7.67 9.35 8.84
N LYS A 71 -8.90 9.85 9.05
CA LYS A 71 -9.43 10.99 8.29
C LYS A 71 -10.34 11.87 9.13
N LYS A 72 -10.22 13.19 8.92
CA LYS A 72 -11.06 14.20 9.60
C LYS A 72 -11.83 15.01 8.56
N PHE A 73 -13.13 15.06 8.72
CA PHE A 73 -14.02 15.94 7.96
C PHE A 73 -14.56 17.01 8.89
N PHE A 74 -14.26 18.27 8.57
CA PHE A 74 -14.74 19.41 9.32
C PHE A 74 -15.76 20.18 8.49
N ILE A 75 -17.02 20.17 8.91
CA ILE A 75 -18.15 20.71 8.11
C ILE A 75 -17.94 22.15 7.63
N PRO A 76 -17.42 23.09 8.46
CA PRO A 76 -17.13 24.44 7.98
C PRO A 76 -16.13 24.51 6.82
N ASP A 77 -15.10 23.64 6.81
CA ASP A 77 -14.12 23.61 5.72
C ASP A 77 -14.73 22.97 4.46
N MET A 78 -15.55 21.92 4.63
CA MET A 78 -16.28 21.29 3.53
C MET A 78 -17.30 22.26 2.90
N SER A 79 -17.98 23.06 3.71
CA SER A 79 -18.87 24.13 3.23
C SER A 79 -18.12 25.15 2.33
N LYS A 80 -16.89 25.51 2.70
CA LYS A 80 -16.03 26.37 1.87
C LYS A 80 -15.55 25.67 0.61
N LYS A 81 -15.08 24.41 0.72
CA LYS A 81 -14.60 23.57 -0.40
C LYS A 81 -15.68 23.48 -1.50
N PHE A 82 -16.90 23.15 -1.13
CA PHE A 82 -18.00 22.98 -2.08
C PHE A 82 -18.74 24.27 -2.41
N LYS A 83 -18.40 25.40 -1.78
CA LYS A 83 -19.07 26.69 -1.92
C LYS A 83 -20.58 26.61 -1.61
N ILE A 84 -20.97 25.71 -0.70
CA ILE A 84 -22.34 25.52 -0.23
C ILE A 84 -22.48 26.15 1.15
N LYS A 85 -23.39 27.09 1.32
CA LYS A 85 -23.68 27.74 2.62
C LYS A 85 -24.91 27.08 3.24
N PRO A 86 -24.76 26.18 4.21
CA PRO A 86 -25.90 25.57 4.88
C PRO A 86 -26.65 26.64 5.70
N GLY A 87 -27.96 26.51 5.79
CA GLY A 87 -28.78 27.35 6.67
C GLY A 87 -28.38 27.23 8.15
N LYS A 88 -28.83 28.18 8.97
CA LYS A 88 -28.60 28.17 10.42
C LYS A 88 -29.68 27.42 11.20
N GLU A 89 -30.66 26.87 10.53
CA GLU A 89 -31.82 26.23 11.13
C GLU A 89 -31.53 24.79 11.56
N LEU A 90 -32.25 24.28 12.55
CA LEU A 90 -32.16 22.89 13.02
C LEU A 90 -32.68 21.87 12.00
N VAL A 91 -33.57 22.32 11.11
CA VAL A 91 -34.07 21.52 10.00
C VAL A 91 -33.14 21.76 8.81
N LEU A 92 -32.66 20.68 8.21
CA LEU A 92 -31.77 20.78 7.04
C LEU A 92 -32.52 21.45 5.89
N THR A 93 -31.92 22.51 5.35
CA THR A 93 -32.33 23.12 4.08
C THR A 93 -31.88 22.25 2.91
N GLU A 94 -32.31 22.53 1.71
CA GLU A 94 -31.88 21.84 0.49
C GLU A 94 -30.33 21.89 0.34
N GLU A 95 -29.73 23.05 0.61
CA GLU A 95 -28.28 23.24 0.63
C GLU A 95 -27.61 22.40 1.70
N GLY A 96 -28.22 22.23 2.88
CA GLY A 96 -27.75 21.37 3.94
C GLY A 96 -27.70 19.89 3.53
N PHE A 97 -28.77 19.44 2.82
CA PHE A 97 -28.79 18.08 2.25
C PHE A 97 -27.73 17.89 1.15
N ARG A 98 -27.59 18.86 0.25
CA ARG A 98 -26.57 18.83 -0.80
C ARG A 98 -25.17 18.78 -0.22
N LEU A 99 -24.88 19.55 0.83
CA LEU A 99 -23.58 19.51 1.50
C LEU A 99 -23.35 18.15 2.16
N ALA A 100 -24.36 17.56 2.80
CA ALA A 100 -24.27 16.23 3.38
C ALA A 100 -24.01 15.15 2.33
N ASP A 101 -24.62 15.27 1.13
CA ASP A 101 -24.37 14.36 0.00
C ASP A 101 -22.91 14.44 -0.49
N GLN A 102 -22.38 15.64 -0.67
CA GLN A 102 -21.00 15.83 -1.12
C GLN A 102 -19.99 15.29 -0.10
N ILE A 103 -20.24 15.51 1.18
CA ILE A 103 -19.38 14.98 2.25
C ILE A 103 -19.46 13.45 2.29
N ALA A 104 -20.66 12.89 2.12
CA ALA A 104 -20.82 11.43 2.07
C ALA A 104 -20.07 10.82 0.89
N LEU A 105 -20.07 11.46 -0.28
CA LEU A 105 -19.27 11.03 -1.44
C LEU A 105 -17.77 11.10 -1.14
N ASP A 106 -17.26 12.23 -0.63
CA ASP A 106 -15.83 12.35 -0.25
C ASP A 106 -15.41 11.30 0.79
N ILE A 107 -16.31 10.90 1.71
CA ILE A 107 -16.04 9.84 2.69
C ILE A 107 -15.99 8.48 2.00
N LEU A 108 -16.93 8.20 1.11
CA LEU A 108 -16.98 6.95 0.35
C LEU A 108 -15.77 6.80 -0.58
N ASP A 109 -15.36 7.87 -1.23
CA ASP A 109 -14.13 7.90 -2.03
C ASP A 109 -12.92 7.58 -1.16
N PHE A 110 -12.76 8.23 -0.02
CA PHE A 110 -11.68 7.90 0.95
C PHE A 110 -11.76 6.45 1.45
N VAL A 111 -12.96 5.92 1.72
CA VAL A 111 -13.13 4.52 2.15
C VAL A 111 -12.75 3.56 1.04
N ASN A 112 -13.15 3.84 -0.20
CA ASN A 112 -12.79 3.02 -1.36
C ASN A 112 -11.29 3.08 -1.62
N GLU A 113 -10.69 4.27 -1.63
CA GLU A 113 -9.23 4.43 -1.68
C GLU A 113 -8.52 3.70 -0.54
N SER A 114 -9.10 3.72 0.69
CA SER A 114 -8.55 3.01 1.84
C SER A 114 -8.77 1.50 1.77
N LYS A 115 -9.83 1.02 1.09
CA LYS A 115 -10.05 -0.40 0.80
C LYS A 115 -9.10 -0.90 -0.27
N GLU A 116 -8.82 -0.07 -1.26
CA GLU A 116 -7.78 -0.30 -2.27
C GLU A 116 -6.37 -0.22 -1.66
N GLN A 117 -6.22 0.57 -0.59
CA GLN A 117 -4.99 0.73 0.20
C GLN A 117 -4.97 -0.09 1.49
N LYS A 118 -5.86 -1.08 1.69
CA LYS A 118 -5.61 -2.05 2.77
C LYS A 118 -4.17 -2.48 2.63
N PRO A 119 -3.36 -2.42 3.72
CA PRO A 119 -2.12 -3.16 3.74
C PRO A 119 -2.52 -4.54 3.25
N VAL A 120 -1.84 -5.04 2.24
CA VAL A 120 -2.01 -6.45 1.84
C VAL A 120 -1.88 -7.16 3.17
N GLU A 121 -3.04 -7.60 3.73
CA GLU A 121 -3.05 -8.37 4.98
C GLU A 121 -1.92 -9.35 4.78
N HIS A 122 -1.06 -9.53 5.80
CA HIS A 122 -0.01 -10.52 5.72
C HIS A 122 -0.71 -11.81 5.31
N ARG A 123 -0.91 -11.96 3.98
CA ARG A 123 -1.38 -13.21 3.43
C ARG A 123 -0.33 -14.16 3.94
N GLU A 124 -0.72 -15.08 4.81
CA GLU A 124 0.17 -16.16 5.19
C GLU A 124 0.65 -16.72 3.87
N ILE A 125 1.83 -16.25 3.44
CA ILE A 125 2.51 -16.79 2.28
C ILE A 125 2.79 -18.19 2.75
N GLY A 126 2.02 -19.16 2.25
CA GLY A 126 2.20 -20.56 2.61
C GLY A 126 3.68 -20.88 2.50
N GLU A 127 4.16 -21.81 3.29
CA GLU A 127 5.60 -22.12 3.40
C GLU A 127 6.24 -22.19 2.01
N ILE A 128 7.06 -21.15 1.67
CA ILE A 128 7.68 -21.05 0.35
C ILE A 128 8.80 -22.05 0.27
N GLU A 129 8.69 -23.00 -0.62
CA GLU A 129 9.81 -23.89 -0.95
C GLU A 129 10.81 -23.18 -1.86
N TYR A 130 12.10 -23.28 -1.52
CA TYR A 130 13.16 -22.60 -2.24
C TYR A 130 14.14 -23.57 -2.90
N PHE A 131 14.62 -23.24 -4.10
CA PHE A 131 15.94 -23.62 -4.56
C PHE A 131 16.97 -22.81 -3.77
N LYS A 132 18.09 -23.44 -3.40
CA LYS A 132 19.15 -22.81 -2.62
C LYS A 132 20.50 -22.96 -3.31
N ALA A 133 21.25 -21.86 -3.38
CA ALA A 133 22.63 -21.86 -3.85
C ALA A 133 23.51 -21.18 -2.80
N VAL A 134 24.72 -21.69 -2.61
CA VAL A 134 25.72 -21.10 -1.72
C VAL A 134 26.94 -20.77 -2.57
N VAL A 135 27.32 -19.50 -2.59
CA VAL A 135 28.51 -19.02 -3.27
C VAL A 135 29.28 -18.11 -2.32
N ASP A 136 30.48 -18.50 -1.97
CA ASP A 136 31.27 -17.87 -0.92
C ASP A 136 30.51 -17.83 0.41
N LYS A 137 30.27 -16.62 0.95
CA LYS A 137 29.50 -16.39 2.18
C LYS A 137 28.00 -16.12 1.94
N PHE A 138 27.56 -16.09 0.69
CA PHE A 138 26.20 -15.72 0.34
C PHE A 138 25.33 -16.96 0.10
N HIS A 139 24.15 -16.96 0.69
CA HIS A 139 23.11 -17.96 0.49
C HIS A 139 22.01 -17.35 -0.35
N PHE A 140 21.76 -17.86 -1.54
CA PHE A 140 20.74 -17.39 -2.46
C PHE A 140 19.52 -18.31 -2.44
N HIS A 141 18.34 -17.71 -2.47
CA HIS A 141 17.06 -18.40 -2.44
C HIS A 141 16.22 -17.98 -3.65
N VAL A 142 15.61 -18.97 -4.32
CA VAL A 142 14.67 -18.74 -5.41
C VAL A 142 13.41 -19.56 -5.14
N PRO A 143 12.21 -18.98 -5.04
CA PRO A 143 10.96 -19.72 -4.92
C PRO A 143 10.80 -20.75 -6.04
N LYS A 144 10.43 -21.99 -5.68
CA LYS A 144 10.26 -23.06 -6.64
C LYS A 144 9.03 -22.87 -7.54
N THR A 145 7.97 -22.28 -6.99
CA THR A 145 6.67 -22.13 -7.66
C THR A 145 6.01 -20.79 -7.31
N GLY A 146 5.08 -20.36 -8.15
CA GLY A 146 4.23 -19.19 -7.90
C GLY A 146 4.89 -17.84 -8.18
N TYR A 147 6.17 -17.79 -8.50
CA TYR A 147 6.91 -16.59 -8.85
C TYR A 147 7.48 -16.70 -10.26
N TYR A 148 7.48 -15.57 -10.97
CA TYR A 148 8.06 -15.41 -12.29
C TYR A 148 9.01 -14.23 -12.29
N PHE A 149 10.11 -14.33 -13.04
CA PHE A 149 11.23 -13.40 -12.99
C PHE A 149 11.54 -12.86 -14.38
N ASN A 150 11.84 -11.56 -14.46
CA ASN A 150 12.41 -10.99 -15.67
C ASN A 150 13.96 -11.04 -15.64
N GLU A 151 14.60 -10.65 -16.73
CA GLU A 151 16.07 -10.60 -16.85
C GLU A 151 16.72 -9.55 -15.94
N ASN A 152 15.95 -8.60 -15.41
CA ASN A 152 16.39 -7.56 -14.47
C ASN A 152 16.31 -8.00 -13.01
N ASP A 153 16.03 -9.30 -12.76
CA ASP A 153 15.93 -9.88 -11.42
C ASP A 153 14.76 -9.34 -10.59
N CYS A 154 13.76 -8.74 -11.24
CA CYS A 154 12.49 -8.40 -10.62
C CYS A 154 11.52 -9.58 -10.75
N TRP A 155 10.68 -9.77 -9.74
CA TRP A 155 9.72 -10.86 -9.72
C TRP A 155 8.28 -10.36 -9.71
N ILE A 156 7.38 -11.21 -10.23
CA ILE A 156 5.93 -11.08 -10.15
C ILE A 156 5.33 -12.36 -9.58
N LYS A 157 4.38 -12.23 -8.67
CA LYS A 157 3.61 -13.31 -8.07
C LYS A 157 2.13 -13.10 -8.36
N PRO A 158 1.56 -13.77 -9.37
CA PRO A 158 0.14 -13.63 -9.70
C PRO A 158 -0.76 -14.35 -8.67
N GLU A 159 -1.86 -13.70 -8.32
CA GLU A 159 -2.92 -14.22 -7.45
C GLU A 159 -4.28 -13.78 -7.99
N GLY A 160 -4.93 -14.62 -8.78
CA GLY A 160 -6.16 -14.30 -9.49
C GLY A 160 -5.94 -13.23 -10.56
N ASN A 161 -6.67 -12.11 -10.49
CA ASN A 161 -6.51 -10.97 -11.40
C ASN A 161 -5.49 -9.93 -10.92
N LYS A 162 -4.78 -10.20 -9.83
CA LYS A 162 -3.76 -9.32 -9.27
C LYS A 162 -2.41 -9.99 -9.16
N ALA A 163 -1.36 -9.19 -9.03
CA ALA A 163 -0.03 -9.71 -8.78
C ALA A 163 0.79 -8.78 -7.90
N LEU A 164 1.56 -9.36 -6.97
CA LEU A 164 2.61 -8.66 -6.24
C LEU A 164 3.90 -8.64 -7.07
N MET A 165 4.68 -7.57 -6.92
CA MET A 165 5.99 -7.39 -7.55
C MET A 165 7.05 -6.96 -6.56
N GLY A 166 8.30 -7.37 -6.81
CA GLY A 166 9.45 -6.99 -6.03
C GLY A 166 10.75 -7.41 -6.70
N ILE A 167 11.84 -7.42 -5.94
CA ILE A 167 13.16 -7.81 -6.43
C ILE A 167 13.62 -9.15 -5.85
N SER A 168 14.43 -9.89 -6.61
CA SER A 168 14.91 -11.20 -6.20
C SER A 168 15.92 -11.13 -5.04
N ASP A 169 16.09 -12.23 -4.34
CA ASP A 169 17.12 -12.40 -3.31
C ASP A 169 18.54 -12.18 -3.87
N PHE A 170 18.75 -12.50 -5.15
CA PHE A 170 20.00 -12.20 -5.84
C PHE A 170 20.21 -10.70 -5.98
N LEU A 171 19.22 -9.95 -6.49
CA LEU A 171 19.36 -8.53 -6.73
C LEU A 171 19.56 -7.74 -5.43
N GLN A 172 18.77 -8.04 -4.37
CA GLN A 172 18.93 -7.35 -3.10
C GLN A 172 20.29 -7.61 -2.46
N LYS A 173 20.87 -8.81 -2.59
CA LYS A 173 22.23 -9.13 -2.09
C LYS A 173 23.33 -8.45 -2.91
N GLN A 174 23.14 -8.30 -4.20
CA GLN A 174 24.05 -7.51 -5.05
C GLN A 174 24.01 -6.03 -4.71
N ALA A 175 22.83 -5.48 -4.53
CA ALA A 175 22.64 -4.09 -4.16
C ALA A 175 23.28 -3.77 -2.79
N GLY A 176 23.16 -4.69 -1.83
CA GLY A 176 23.53 -4.46 -0.43
C GLY A 176 22.36 -3.89 0.36
N ASP A 177 22.63 -3.19 1.48
CA ASP A 177 21.61 -2.68 2.36
C ASP A 177 20.76 -1.60 1.64
N ILE A 178 19.48 -1.85 1.51
CA ILE A 178 18.51 -0.92 0.91
C ILE A 178 18.18 0.15 1.95
N ILE A 179 18.32 1.43 1.56
CA ILE A 179 18.15 2.59 2.44
C ILE A 179 16.96 3.46 2.06
N MET A 180 16.51 3.38 0.82
CA MET A 180 15.35 4.12 0.34
C MET A 180 14.69 3.38 -0.84
N VAL A 181 13.38 3.50 -0.93
CA VAL A 181 12.57 2.97 -2.04
C VAL A 181 11.68 4.08 -2.55
N GLU A 182 11.72 4.35 -3.84
CA GLU A 182 10.88 5.34 -4.50
C GLU A 182 9.80 4.60 -5.30
N LEU A 183 8.60 4.58 -4.74
CA LEU A 183 7.46 3.84 -5.30
C LEU A 183 6.66 4.72 -6.25
N PRO A 184 6.03 4.11 -7.28
CA PRO A 184 5.21 4.83 -8.24
C PRO A 184 3.87 5.29 -7.62
N GLU A 185 3.15 6.14 -8.36
CA GLU A 185 1.82 6.58 -7.96
C GLU A 185 0.77 5.47 -8.14
N LEU A 186 -0.21 5.44 -7.22
CA LEU A 186 -1.37 4.56 -7.35
C LEU A 186 -2.19 4.92 -8.59
N GLY A 187 -2.70 3.90 -9.27
CA GLY A 187 -3.54 4.06 -10.46
C GLY A 187 -2.74 4.25 -11.75
N LEU A 188 -1.41 4.29 -11.71
CA LEU A 188 -0.56 4.32 -12.90
C LEU A 188 -0.74 3.00 -13.69
N GLU A 189 -0.94 3.11 -15.00
CA GLU A 189 -0.88 1.98 -15.92
C GLU A 189 0.57 1.73 -16.31
N VAL A 190 1.00 0.48 -16.27
CA VAL A 190 2.36 0.06 -16.57
C VAL A 190 2.33 -1.09 -17.58
N GLU A 191 3.28 -1.10 -18.47
CA GLU A 191 3.52 -2.20 -19.40
C GLU A 191 4.73 -3.02 -18.93
N GLN A 192 4.84 -4.24 -19.40
CA GLN A 192 5.97 -5.10 -19.10
C GLN A 192 7.28 -4.45 -19.54
N PHE A 193 8.29 -4.47 -18.69
CA PHE A 193 9.61 -3.84 -18.83
C PHE A 193 9.66 -2.32 -18.67
N ASP A 194 8.56 -1.67 -18.30
CA ASP A 194 8.61 -0.27 -17.89
C ASP A 194 9.44 -0.08 -16.61
N ASP A 195 10.10 1.08 -16.53
CA ASP A 195 10.71 1.56 -15.28
C ASP A 195 9.61 2.11 -14.39
N ILE A 196 9.35 1.44 -13.28
CA ILE A 196 8.22 1.72 -12.38
C ILE A 196 8.65 2.27 -11.03
N GLY A 197 9.92 2.59 -10.85
CA GLY A 197 10.45 3.16 -9.62
C GLY A 197 11.92 2.82 -9.41
N ASN A 198 12.45 3.33 -8.31
CA ASN A 198 13.84 3.18 -7.95
C ASN A 198 13.99 2.70 -6.52
N PHE A 199 15.10 2.05 -6.22
CA PHE A 199 15.54 1.81 -4.86
C PHE A 199 17.02 2.14 -4.71
N GLU A 200 17.34 2.78 -3.61
CA GLU A 200 18.70 3.19 -3.28
C GLU A 200 19.28 2.26 -2.22
N SER A 201 20.49 1.84 -2.46
CA SER A 201 21.28 1.07 -1.52
C SER A 201 22.52 1.85 -1.08
N THR A 202 23.26 1.34 -0.12
CA THR A 202 24.54 1.93 0.31
C THR A 202 25.60 1.99 -0.79
N LYS A 203 25.37 1.34 -1.95
CA LYS A 203 26.35 1.27 -3.06
C LYS A 203 25.88 1.95 -4.32
N THR A 204 24.57 1.92 -4.62
CA THR A 204 24.05 2.35 -5.91
C THR A 204 22.56 2.57 -5.88
N VAL A 205 22.05 3.31 -6.89
CA VAL A 205 20.62 3.40 -7.20
C VAL A 205 20.31 2.42 -8.32
N LEU A 206 19.23 1.65 -8.18
CA LEU A 206 18.77 0.66 -9.14
C LEU A 206 17.30 0.91 -9.49
N GLN A 207 16.94 0.55 -10.72
CA GLN A 207 15.57 0.68 -11.22
C GLN A 207 14.75 -0.57 -10.87
N LEU A 208 13.48 -0.37 -10.61
CA LEU A 208 12.48 -1.42 -10.52
C LEU A 208 11.82 -1.58 -11.88
N ILE A 209 12.13 -2.67 -12.58
CA ILE A 209 11.62 -2.95 -13.92
C ILE A 209 10.41 -3.88 -13.83
N SER A 210 9.26 -3.43 -14.35
CA SER A 210 8.01 -4.18 -14.27
C SER A 210 8.12 -5.55 -14.94
N PRO A 211 7.84 -6.66 -14.26
CA PRO A 211 7.75 -7.97 -14.88
C PRO A 211 6.45 -8.21 -15.64
N GLY A 212 5.44 -7.39 -15.45
CA GLY A 212 4.12 -7.59 -16.09
C GLY A 212 3.38 -6.29 -16.34
N SER A 213 2.30 -6.38 -17.09
CA SER A 213 1.46 -5.26 -17.52
C SER A 213 0.19 -5.17 -16.68
N GLY A 214 -0.21 -3.96 -16.30
CA GLY A 214 -1.42 -3.75 -15.53
C GLY A 214 -1.54 -2.37 -14.91
N LYS A 215 -2.47 -2.23 -13.98
CA LYS A 215 -2.69 -0.99 -13.24
C LYS A 215 -2.25 -1.13 -11.80
N ILE A 216 -1.42 -0.22 -11.31
CA ILE A 216 -0.96 -0.22 -9.91
C ILE A 216 -2.15 0.01 -8.98
N CYS A 217 -2.50 -0.99 -8.18
CA CYS A 217 -3.61 -0.97 -7.25
C CYS A 217 -3.19 -0.89 -5.77
N ALA A 218 -1.94 -1.23 -5.44
CA ALA A 218 -1.38 -1.00 -4.11
C ALA A 218 0.14 -0.78 -4.16
N ILE A 219 0.66 -0.06 -3.16
CA ILE A 219 2.10 0.15 -2.92
C ILE A 219 2.43 -0.21 -1.47
N ASN A 220 3.61 -0.74 -1.25
CA ASN A 220 4.07 -1.10 0.10
C ASN A 220 4.60 0.11 0.86
N LYS A 221 3.72 0.83 1.55
CA LYS A 221 4.09 2.01 2.34
C LYS A 221 4.96 1.69 3.57
N GLU A 222 5.12 0.42 3.94
CA GLU A 222 6.03 0.05 5.02
C GLU A 222 7.48 0.30 4.62
N LEU A 223 7.80 0.24 3.32
CA LEU A 223 9.14 0.50 2.80
C LEU A 223 9.59 1.97 2.97
N ASP A 224 8.66 2.92 3.12
CA ASP A 224 8.99 4.32 3.43
C ASP A 224 9.66 4.46 4.81
N LYS A 225 9.37 3.54 5.74
CA LYS A 225 9.84 3.56 7.12
C LYS A 225 10.86 2.47 7.43
N ALA A 226 10.77 1.36 6.72
CA ALA A 226 11.55 0.16 6.93
C ALA A 226 11.99 -0.45 5.58
N PRO A 227 12.83 0.26 4.77
CA PRO A 227 13.30 -0.23 3.47
C PRO A 227 14.11 -1.52 3.60
N GLU A 228 14.70 -1.79 4.76
CA GLU A 228 15.41 -3.04 5.07
C GLU A 228 14.54 -4.30 5.01
N LEU A 229 13.20 -4.18 4.97
CA LEU A 229 12.30 -5.30 4.74
C LEU A 229 12.59 -5.99 3.40
N VAL A 230 13.06 -5.24 2.41
CA VAL A 230 13.48 -5.78 1.12
C VAL A 230 14.66 -6.75 1.29
N ASN A 231 15.60 -6.44 2.18
CA ASN A 231 16.73 -7.32 2.49
C ASN A 231 16.35 -8.50 3.38
N GLN A 232 15.41 -8.31 4.29
CA GLN A 232 15.02 -9.32 5.27
C GLN A 232 14.09 -10.38 4.70
N ASP A 233 13.15 -9.98 3.82
CA ASP A 233 12.11 -10.85 3.29
C ASP A 233 11.64 -10.38 1.90
N CYS A 234 12.52 -10.46 0.91
CA CYS A 234 12.30 -9.96 -0.45
C CYS A 234 11.14 -10.64 -1.20
N TYR A 235 10.72 -11.83 -0.80
CA TYR A 235 9.60 -12.56 -1.40
C TYR A 235 8.31 -12.48 -0.59
N GLY A 236 8.34 -11.84 0.57
CA GLY A 236 7.21 -11.62 1.44
C GLY A 236 7.04 -10.13 1.75
N LYS A 237 7.42 -9.68 2.94
CA LYS A 237 7.21 -8.30 3.42
C LYS A 237 7.90 -7.23 2.58
N GLY A 238 8.96 -7.57 1.86
CA GLY A 238 9.72 -6.69 0.98
C GLY A 238 9.15 -6.53 -0.43
N TRP A 239 7.86 -6.83 -0.67
CA TRP A 239 7.20 -6.52 -1.92
C TRP A 239 7.13 -5.00 -2.14
N PHE A 240 7.06 -4.53 -3.40
CA PHE A 240 7.05 -3.10 -3.75
C PHE A 240 5.65 -2.61 -4.13
N ILE A 241 5.03 -3.26 -5.09
CA ILE A 241 3.72 -2.88 -5.64
C ILE A 241 2.82 -4.09 -5.87
N GLU A 242 1.49 -3.86 -5.88
CA GLU A 242 0.49 -4.79 -6.41
C GLU A 242 -0.15 -4.17 -7.65
N ILE A 243 -0.29 -4.95 -8.70
CA ILE A 243 -1.00 -4.53 -9.92
C ILE A 243 -2.26 -5.35 -10.13
N GLU A 244 -3.27 -4.73 -10.73
CA GLU A 244 -4.36 -5.41 -11.40
C GLU A 244 -3.89 -5.80 -12.80
N LEU A 245 -3.80 -7.10 -13.07
CA LEU A 245 -3.20 -7.65 -14.29
C LEU A 245 -4.04 -7.33 -15.53
N LYS A 246 -3.39 -6.96 -16.62
CA LYS A 246 -4.01 -6.73 -17.93
C LYS A 246 -4.16 -8.02 -18.70
N ASP A 247 -3.07 -8.74 -18.93
CA ASP A 247 -3.00 -10.05 -19.58
C ASP A 247 -1.71 -10.77 -19.16
N PHE A 248 -1.79 -11.52 -18.08
CA PHE A 248 -0.60 -12.20 -17.55
C PHE A 248 -0.11 -13.34 -18.43
N ASP A 249 -1.01 -13.98 -19.16
CA ASP A 249 -0.61 -15.10 -20.03
C ASP A 249 0.30 -14.61 -21.17
N ALA A 250 0.05 -13.41 -21.70
CA ALA A 250 0.93 -12.76 -22.67
C ALA A 250 2.28 -12.34 -22.06
N ASP A 251 2.27 -11.74 -20.86
CA ASP A 251 3.50 -11.30 -20.18
C ASP A 251 4.39 -12.49 -19.78
N LYS A 252 3.78 -13.59 -19.38
CA LYS A 252 4.44 -14.78 -18.85
C LYS A 252 5.42 -15.42 -19.83
N ASP A 253 5.17 -15.32 -21.13
CA ASP A 253 6.00 -15.92 -22.18
C ASP A 253 7.44 -15.33 -22.18
N LEU A 254 7.61 -14.13 -21.66
CA LEU A 254 8.90 -13.43 -21.54
C LEU A 254 9.52 -13.52 -20.14
N LEU A 255 8.94 -14.32 -19.26
CA LEU A 255 9.39 -14.50 -17.89
C LEU A 255 9.96 -15.89 -17.66
N MET A 256 10.80 -16.01 -16.65
CA MET A 256 11.33 -17.27 -16.14
C MET A 256 10.57 -17.68 -14.90
N ASP A 257 10.08 -18.90 -14.82
CA ASP A 257 9.63 -19.50 -13.56
C ASP A 257 10.83 -19.83 -12.64
N GLY A 258 10.57 -20.27 -11.41
CA GLY A 258 11.63 -20.61 -10.45
C GLY A 258 12.65 -21.61 -10.99
N PRO A 259 12.23 -22.75 -11.59
CA PRO A 259 13.13 -23.71 -12.22
C PRO A 259 14.02 -23.16 -13.33
N ALA A 260 13.50 -22.24 -14.16
CA ALA A 260 14.26 -21.59 -15.23
C ALA A 260 15.16 -20.45 -14.69
N TYR A 261 14.66 -19.66 -13.75
CA TYR A 261 15.42 -18.53 -13.17
C TYR A 261 16.58 -18.99 -12.30
N PHE A 262 16.48 -20.11 -11.58
CA PHE A 262 17.54 -20.57 -10.69
C PHE A 262 18.89 -20.80 -11.39
N PRO A 263 18.98 -21.58 -12.50
CA PRO A 263 20.24 -21.71 -13.26
C PRO A 263 20.68 -20.42 -13.94
N TYR A 264 19.74 -19.56 -14.37
CA TYR A 264 20.04 -18.25 -14.91
C TYR A 264 20.75 -17.36 -13.88
N MET A 265 20.21 -17.28 -12.66
CA MET A 265 20.83 -16.60 -11.53
C MET A 265 22.24 -17.14 -11.22
N GLN A 266 22.41 -18.46 -11.16
CA GLN A 266 23.72 -19.08 -10.92
C GLN A 266 24.76 -18.65 -11.95
N LYS A 267 24.38 -18.59 -13.23
CA LYS A 267 25.25 -18.10 -14.30
C LYS A 267 25.63 -16.62 -14.11
N LYS A 268 24.69 -15.77 -13.69
CA LYS A 268 24.97 -14.35 -13.36
C LYS A 268 25.97 -14.25 -12.20
N ILE A 269 25.79 -15.01 -11.15
CA ILE A 269 26.71 -15.05 -10.00
C ILE A 269 28.12 -15.40 -10.45
N GLU A 270 28.27 -16.43 -11.27
CA GLU A 270 29.58 -16.86 -11.76
C GLU A 270 30.25 -15.78 -12.66
N GLN A 271 29.46 -15.14 -13.52
CA GLN A 271 29.94 -14.02 -14.34
C GLN A 271 30.44 -12.84 -13.48
N GLU A 272 29.71 -12.50 -12.42
CA GLU A 272 30.13 -11.44 -11.50
C GLU A 272 31.40 -11.81 -10.72
N ARG A 273 31.53 -13.06 -10.32
CA ARG A 273 32.73 -13.56 -9.66
C ARG A 273 33.97 -13.43 -10.58
N LEU A 274 33.83 -13.86 -11.82
CA LEU A 274 34.92 -13.77 -12.81
C LEU A 274 35.30 -12.31 -13.15
N LYS A 275 34.33 -11.39 -13.14
CA LYS A 275 34.61 -9.95 -13.31
C LYS A 275 35.41 -9.38 -12.13
N ARG A 276 35.12 -9.78 -10.90
CA ARG A 276 35.85 -9.36 -9.69
C ARG A 276 37.27 -9.89 -9.71
N GLU A 277 37.46 -11.17 -9.96
CA GLU A 277 38.79 -11.78 -10.07
C GLU A 277 39.67 -11.09 -11.11
N LYS A 278 39.10 -10.70 -12.27
CA LYS A 278 39.86 -9.97 -13.28
C LYS A 278 40.22 -8.54 -12.87
N LYS A 279 39.39 -7.86 -12.06
CA LYS A 279 39.71 -6.53 -11.52
C LYS A 279 40.83 -6.58 -10.48
N ASP A 280 40.88 -7.65 -9.66
CA ASP A 280 41.90 -7.84 -8.61
C ASP A 280 43.28 -8.19 -9.21
N ILE A 281 43.33 -8.75 -10.43
CA ILE A 281 44.55 -9.11 -11.15
C ILE A 281 45.15 -7.91 -11.93
N GLN A 282 44.38 -6.83 -12.21
CA GLN A 282 44.91 -5.63 -12.84
C GLN A 282 45.35 -4.63 -11.76
N PRO A 283 46.67 -4.43 -11.52
CA PRO A 283 47.14 -3.40 -10.60
C PRO A 283 46.74 -2.03 -11.16
N GLN A 284 46.19 -1.21 -10.29
CA GLN A 284 45.89 0.22 -10.60
C GLN A 284 47.17 0.86 -11.17
N LYS A 285 47.08 1.38 -12.41
CA LYS A 285 48.04 2.26 -13.00
C LYS A 285 47.84 3.68 -12.54
#